data_e0854978a1594fe5ee0469ba4af5062b
#
_entry.id   e0854978a1594fe5ee0469ba4af5062b
#
_cell.length_a   1.000
_cell.length_b   1.000
_cell.length_c   1.000
_cell.angle_alpha   90.00
_cell.angle_beta   90.00
_cell.angle_gamma   90.00
#
_symmetry.space_group_name_H-M   'P 1'
#
loop_
_entity.id
_entity.type
_entity.pdbx_description
1 polymer ?
#
loop_
_entity_poly.entity_id
_entity_poly.type
_entity_poly.pdbx_seq_one_letter_code
_entity_poly.pdbx_strand_id
1 'polypeptide(L)'
;QVSRLVFTVSDFGLKSQLEETRGVTGDISKQRDIAGSKLDPRFLFDNFVVGKPNELAHAASKRVAEAGSSTFNPLFLYGGVGLGKTHLMHAIAWELQTSRPDINVMYLSAEQFMYRFVQALRERKMMDFKELFRSVDVLMVDDVQFIAGKDSTQEEFFHTFNALVDQNKQIIISADRAPGEIKHLEDRIASRLQCGLVVDLHPTTYELRLGILQSKIELYQSSYPGIEVRQEVVEFLAHRISNNVRVLEGALTRLFAFASLVGREITVELTQDCLSDILRASDRKTTVEEIQRKVSDHYNIRLSDMLGPKRLRNFARPRQIAMYLCKQLTTRSLPEIGRRFGGRDHTTVMHGVRRIEDLRNQDSQISDDLDMLRRSLEG
;
A
#
# COMPACT_ATOMS: atom_id res chain seq x y z
N GLN A 1 31.36 34.64 20.66
CA GLN A 1 31.98 33.37 20.24
C GLN A 1 30.94 32.28 20.45
N VAL A 2 30.35 31.77 19.36
CA VAL A 2 29.39 30.70 19.39
C VAL A 2 30.13 29.44 18.94
N SER A 3 30.32 28.50 19.87
CA SER A 3 30.98 27.24 19.65
C SER A 3 30.03 26.30 18.89
N ARG A 4 30.48 25.80 17.76
CA ARG A 4 29.78 24.87 16.90
C ARG A 4 29.91 23.47 17.51
N LEU A 5 28.78 22.85 17.93
CA LEU A 5 28.73 21.46 18.36
C LEU A 5 28.73 20.56 17.10
N VAL A 6 29.78 19.78 16.95
CA VAL A 6 29.91 18.74 15.93
C VAL A 6 29.54 17.42 16.59
N PHE A 7 28.44 16.80 16.15
CA PHE A 7 28.07 15.43 16.55
C PHE A 7 28.80 14.43 15.66
N THR A 8 29.72 13.67 16.21
CA THR A 8 30.30 12.48 15.61
C THR A 8 29.44 11.27 16.03
N VAL A 9 28.80 10.62 15.08
CA VAL A 9 28.14 9.32 15.31
C VAL A 9 29.24 8.26 15.36
N SER A 10 29.55 7.78 16.56
CA SER A 10 30.42 6.62 16.76
C SER A 10 29.57 5.34 16.62
N ASP A 11 29.99 4.47 15.72
CA ASP A 11 29.50 3.08 15.56
C ASP A 11 29.71 2.31 16.87
N PHE A 12 28.68 2.21 17.68
CA PHE A 12 28.72 1.41 18.90
C PHE A 12 27.88 0.13 18.71
N GLY A 13 28.55 -1.00 18.59
CA GLY A 13 28.05 -2.24 19.16
C GLY A 13 27.31 -3.24 18.27
N LEU A 14 27.44 -3.23 16.94
CA LEU A 14 26.82 -4.27 16.07
C LEU A 14 27.78 -5.35 15.56
N LYS A 15 29.05 -5.34 16.01
CA LYS A 15 30.05 -6.32 15.56
C LYS A 15 30.27 -7.54 16.48
N SER A 16 29.78 -7.55 17.71
CA SER A 16 30.10 -8.63 18.67
C SER A 16 29.08 -9.75 18.78
N GLN A 17 27.90 -9.65 18.18
CA GLN A 17 26.91 -10.74 18.20
C GLN A 17 26.78 -11.54 16.88
N LEU A 18 27.56 -11.19 15.85
CA LEU A 18 27.58 -11.92 14.57
C LEU A 18 28.67 -13.01 14.49
N GLU A 19 29.51 -13.18 15.53
CA GLU A 19 30.58 -14.16 15.51
C GLU A 19 30.28 -15.48 16.24
N GLU A 20 29.24 -15.57 17.06
CA GLU A 20 28.90 -16.81 17.82
C GLU A 20 27.90 -17.77 17.12
N THR A 21 27.39 -17.44 15.95
CA THR A 21 26.55 -18.36 15.14
C THR A 21 27.27 -18.91 13.91
N ARG A 22 28.62 -18.93 13.90
CA ARG A 22 29.43 -19.54 12.84
C ARG A 22 29.72 -21.03 13.05
N GLY A 23 28.72 -21.80 13.44
CA GLY A 23 28.90 -23.24 13.73
C GLY A 23 28.08 -24.22 12.90
N VAL A 24 27.19 -23.78 11.99
CA VAL A 24 26.51 -24.67 11.03
C VAL A 24 26.13 -23.87 9.80
N THR A 25 27.08 -23.60 8.91
CA THR A 25 26.76 -23.20 7.55
C THR A 25 27.80 -23.78 6.60
N GLY A 26 27.43 -24.94 6.05
CA GLY A 26 28.03 -25.39 4.79
C GLY A 26 27.75 -24.31 3.73
N ASP A 27 28.82 -23.85 3.14
CA ASP A 27 29.04 -23.23 1.81
C ASP A 27 27.79 -22.60 1.12
N ILE A 28 27.28 -21.48 1.63
CA ILE A 28 26.31 -20.61 0.93
C ILE A 28 27.04 -19.44 0.23
N SER A 29 28.25 -19.65 -0.25
CA SER A 29 29.05 -18.62 -0.94
C SER A 29 29.04 -18.74 -2.45
N LYS A 30 27.90 -19.06 -3.08
CA LYS A 30 27.55 -18.71 -4.46
C LYS A 30 26.19 -18.04 -4.50
N GLN A 31 26.02 -16.95 -3.76
CA GLN A 31 25.00 -15.98 -4.14
C GLN A 31 25.39 -15.50 -5.55
N ARG A 32 24.73 -16.07 -6.57
CA ARG A 32 24.63 -15.40 -7.85
C ARG A 32 24.10 -14.01 -7.52
N ASP A 33 24.84 -12.97 -7.89
CA ASP A 33 24.35 -11.59 -7.86
C ASP A 33 23.13 -11.51 -8.80
N ILE A 34 21.99 -11.96 -8.31
CA ILE A 34 20.72 -11.79 -8.98
C ILE A 34 20.52 -10.29 -8.99
N ALA A 35 20.47 -9.69 -10.17
CA ALA A 35 20.41 -8.26 -10.39
C ALA A 35 19.08 -7.60 -9.89
N GLY A 36 18.43 -8.18 -8.90
CA GLY A 36 17.23 -7.69 -8.19
C GLY A 36 17.55 -6.79 -7.00
N SER A 37 16.52 -6.23 -6.39
CA SER A 37 16.62 -5.53 -5.11
C SER A 37 16.82 -6.52 -3.97
N LYS A 38 17.51 -6.09 -2.92
CA LYS A 38 17.65 -6.90 -1.69
C LYS A 38 16.28 -7.13 -1.07
N LEU A 39 16.01 -8.37 -0.68
CA LEU A 39 14.80 -8.73 0.06
C LEU A 39 14.96 -8.36 1.53
N ASP A 40 13.89 -7.86 2.15
CA ASP A 40 13.85 -7.59 3.57
C ASP A 40 13.59 -8.91 4.33
N PRO A 41 14.50 -9.36 5.24
CA PRO A 41 14.34 -10.62 5.97
C PRO A 41 13.16 -10.63 6.94
N ARG A 42 12.57 -9.48 7.24
CA ARG A 42 11.38 -9.36 8.10
C ARG A 42 10.09 -9.74 7.38
N PHE A 43 10.09 -9.72 6.05
CA PHE A 43 8.88 -9.92 5.24
C PHE A 43 8.76 -11.38 4.81
N LEU A 44 8.45 -12.24 5.78
CA LEU A 44 8.17 -13.66 5.60
C LEU A 44 6.65 -13.90 5.71
N PHE A 45 6.17 -15.04 5.19
CA PHE A 45 4.78 -15.45 5.37
C PHE A 45 4.40 -15.61 6.85
N ASP A 46 5.31 -16.13 7.67
CA ASP A 46 5.08 -16.34 9.10
C ASP A 46 4.90 -15.02 9.87
N ASN A 47 5.48 -13.94 9.37
CA ASN A 47 5.36 -12.60 9.96
C ASN A 47 4.17 -11.81 9.39
N PHE A 48 3.41 -12.39 8.45
CA PHE A 48 2.26 -11.73 7.84
C PHE A 48 0.98 -12.11 8.58
N VAL A 49 0.36 -11.12 9.22
CA VAL A 49 -0.89 -11.35 9.98
C VAL A 49 -2.07 -11.42 9.00
N VAL A 50 -2.76 -12.55 9.00
CA VAL A 50 -3.88 -12.82 8.10
C VAL A 50 -5.21 -12.47 8.77
N GLY A 51 -6.10 -11.84 8.00
CA GLY A 51 -7.48 -11.56 8.38
C GLY A 51 -8.36 -11.43 7.14
N LYS A 52 -9.67 -11.28 7.32
CA LYS A 52 -10.62 -11.18 6.19
C LYS A 52 -10.20 -10.21 5.07
N PRO A 53 -9.63 -9.02 5.37
CA PRO A 53 -9.25 -8.07 4.33
C PRO A 53 -8.11 -8.51 3.41
N ASN A 54 -7.28 -9.47 3.83
CA ASN A 54 -6.07 -9.86 3.11
C ASN A 54 -5.92 -11.39 2.93
N GLU A 55 -6.91 -12.19 3.37
CA GLU A 55 -6.83 -13.65 3.32
C GLU A 55 -6.66 -14.20 1.90
N LEU A 56 -7.40 -13.63 0.92
CA LEU A 56 -7.30 -14.06 -0.47
C LEU A 56 -5.92 -13.74 -1.06
N ALA A 57 -5.39 -12.53 -0.77
CA ALA A 57 -4.07 -12.12 -1.24
C ALA A 57 -2.97 -13.00 -0.64
N HIS A 58 -3.07 -13.32 0.66
CA HIS A 58 -2.16 -14.25 1.33
C HIS A 58 -2.23 -15.65 0.73
N ALA A 59 -3.44 -16.22 0.58
CA ALA A 59 -3.64 -17.56 0.03
C ALA A 59 -3.14 -17.66 -1.42
N ALA A 60 -3.44 -16.67 -2.27
CA ALA A 60 -2.95 -16.61 -3.65
C ALA A 60 -1.41 -16.53 -3.70
N SER A 61 -0.81 -15.69 -2.85
CA SER A 61 0.64 -15.52 -2.73
C SER A 61 1.32 -16.82 -2.32
N LYS A 62 0.78 -17.49 -1.31
CA LYS A 62 1.30 -18.78 -0.83
C LYS A 62 1.18 -19.87 -1.90
N ARG A 63 0.04 -19.92 -2.61
CA ARG A 63 -0.16 -20.86 -3.71
C ARG A 63 0.84 -20.67 -4.84
N VAL A 64 1.17 -19.44 -5.21
CA VAL A 64 2.18 -19.13 -6.24
C VAL A 64 3.58 -19.52 -5.78
N ALA A 65 3.89 -19.33 -4.50
CA ALA A 65 5.18 -19.73 -3.93
C ALA A 65 5.35 -21.26 -3.86
N GLU A 66 4.28 -22.00 -3.57
CA GLU A 66 4.29 -23.47 -3.44
C GLU A 66 4.18 -24.19 -4.78
N ALA A 67 3.48 -23.59 -5.76
CA ALA A 67 3.18 -24.24 -7.03
C ALA A 67 4.41 -24.38 -7.94
N GLY A 68 4.63 -25.58 -8.44
CA GLY A 68 5.68 -25.86 -9.45
C GLY A 68 5.34 -25.36 -10.85
N SER A 69 4.11 -24.93 -11.11
CA SER A 69 3.62 -24.38 -12.38
C SER A 69 2.86 -23.07 -12.15
N SER A 70 2.89 -22.20 -13.16
CA SER A 70 2.23 -20.88 -13.15
C SER A 70 0.70 -20.99 -13.06
N THR A 71 0.16 -21.26 -11.86
CA THR A 71 -1.29 -21.45 -11.64
C THR A 71 -2.06 -20.14 -11.84
N PHE A 72 -1.46 -19.02 -11.43
CA PHE A 72 -2.01 -17.66 -11.56
C PHE A 72 -0.94 -16.76 -12.18
N ASN A 73 -1.04 -16.53 -13.49
CA ASN A 73 -0.02 -15.75 -14.22
C ASN A 73 -0.65 -14.73 -15.17
N PRO A 74 -0.45 -13.43 -14.91
CA PRO A 74 0.23 -12.85 -13.74
C PRO A 74 -0.58 -12.98 -12.44
N LEU A 75 0.10 -12.95 -11.28
CA LEU A 75 -0.52 -12.59 -10.02
C LEU A 75 -0.41 -11.08 -9.85
N PHE A 76 -1.55 -10.40 -9.74
CA PHE A 76 -1.61 -8.95 -9.58
C PHE A 76 -2.21 -8.60 -8.22
N LEU A 77 -1.38 -8.01 -7.34
CA LEU A 77 -1.78 -7.59 -5.99
C LEU A 77 -2.01 -6.08 -5.98
N TYR A 78 -3.21 -5.63 -5.63
CA TYR A 78 -3.45 -4.19 -5.55
C TYR A 78 -4.15 -3.77 -4.26
N GLY A 79 -4.10 -2.49 -3.95
CA GLY A 79 -4.73 -1.92 -2.77
C GLY A 79 -3.97 -0.71 -2.25
N GLY A 80 -4.53 -0.01 -1.27
CA GLY A 80 -3.96 1.19 -0.68
C GLY A 80 -2.52 1.03 -0.16
N VAL A 81 -1.90 2.17 0.17
CA VAL A 81 -0.54 2.20 0.70
C VAL A 81 -0.50 1.55 2.09
N GLY A 82 0.52 0.73 2.35
CA GLY A 82 0.75 0.12 3.66
C GLY A 82 -0.16 -1.07 4.00
N LEU A 83 -0.84 -1.69 3.02
CA LEU A 83 -1.69 -2.87 3.23
C LEU A 83 -0.95 -4.22 3.15
N GLY A 84 0.36 -4.21 2.89
CA GLY A 84 1.19 -5.42 2.92
C GLY A 84 1.52 -6.02 1.55
N LYS A 85 1.26 -5.33 0.41
CA LYS A 85 1.61 -5.80 -0.94
C LYS A 85 3.08 -6.19 -1.06
N THR A 86 3.98 -5.26 -0.75
CA THR A 86 5.44 -5.48 -0.75
C THR A 86 5.85 -6.61 0.20
N HIS A 87 5.21 -6.73 1.38
CA HIS A 87 5.45 -7.83 2.30
C HIS A 87 5.15 -9.18 1.65
N LEU A 88 3.98 -9.34 1.03
CA LEU A 88 3.61 -10.57 0.32
C LEU A 88 4.57 -10.88 -0.84
N MET A 89 4.99 -9.87 -1.61
CA MET A 89 5.97 -10.06 -2.68
C MET A 89 7.30 -10.57 -2.15
N HIS A 90 7.82 -9.98 -1.07
CA HIS A 90 9.05 -10.47 -0.44
C HIS A 90 8.87 -11.88 0.15
N ALA A 91 7.73 -12.16 0.78
CA ALA A 91 7.44 -13.48 1.32
C ALA A 91 7.43 -14.56 0.24
N ILE A 92 6.81 -14.27 -0.93
CA ILE A 92 6.86 -15.16 -2.09
C ILE A 92 8.32 -15.40 -2.53
N ALA A 93 9.10 -14.32 -2.65
CA ALA A 93 10.49 -14.43 -3.11
C ALA A 93 11.35 -15.26 -2.14
N TRP A 94 11.20 -15.05 -0.82
CA TRP A 94 11.88 -15.83 0.21
C TRP A 94 11.51 -17.30 0.17
N GLU A 95 10.21 -17.60 0.08
CA GLU A 95 9.71 -18.98 0.00
C GLU A 95 10.23 -19.70 -1.23
N LEU A 96 10.22 -19.04 -2.39
CA LEU A 96 10.74 -19.56 -3.65
C LEU A 96 12.25 -19.83 -3.58
N GLN A 97 13.04 -18.92 -2.99
CA GLN A 97 14.49 -19.11 -2.84
C GLN A 97 14.83 -20.23 -1.87
N THR A 98 14.00 -20.46 -0.85
CA THR A 98 14.20 -21.50 0.16
C THR A 98 13.77 -22.87 -0.37
N SER A 99 12.59 -22.96 -0.98
CA SER A 99 12.01 -24.21 -1.46
C SER A 99 12.59 -24.69 -2.80
N ARG A 100 13.04 -23.76 -3.65
CA ARG A 100 13.56 -24.04 -5.01
C ARG A 100 14.79 -23.16 -5.32
N PRO A 101 15.95 -23.46 -4.75
CA PRO A 101 17.16 -22.65 -4.93
C PRO A 101 17.73 -22.66 -6.35
N ASP A 102 17.23 -23.52 -7.22
CA ASP A 102 17.59 -23.63 -8.64
C ASP A 102 16.92 -22.58 -9.54
N ILE A 103 15.81 -21.98 -9.09
CA ILE A 103 15.08 -20.99 -9.89
C ILE A 103 15.65 -19.58 -9.71
N ASN A 104 15.59 -18.80 -10.79
CA ASN A 104 16.05 -17.42 -10.81
C ASN A 104 14.86 -16.46 -10.53
N VAL A 105 14.79 -15.93 -9.31
CA VAL A 105 13.75 -14.97 -8.87
C VAL A 105 14.33 -13.57 -8.90
N MET A 106 13.71 -12.66 -9.66
CA MET A 106 14.07 -11.25 -9.70
C MET A 106 12.92 -10.40 -9.11
N TYR A 107 13.21 -9.71 -8.02
CA TYR A 107 12.33 -8.70 -7.42
C TYR A 107 12.92 -7.30 -7.63
N LEU A 108 12.09 -6.35 -8.08
CA LEU A 108 12.47 -4.93 -8.22
C LEU A 108 11.23 -4.03 -8.19
N SER A 109 11.41 -2.74 -7.88
CA SER A 109 10.35 -1.75 -8.10
C SER A 109 10.25 -1.35 -9.57
N ALA A 110 9.07 -0.85 -9.98
CA ALA A 110 8.88 -0.30 -11.31
C ALA A 110 9.83 0.88 -11.63
N GLU A 111 10.19 1.67 -10.62
CA GLU A 111 11.19 2.74 -10.76
C GLU A 111 12.58 2.17 -11.07
N GLN A 112 12.96 1.06 -10.44
CA GLN A 112 14.25 0.40 -10.74
C GLN A 112 14.24 -0.23 -12.12
N PHE A 113 13.12 -0.81 -12.57
CA PHE A 113 12.96 -1.28 -13.94
C PHE A 113 13.20 -0.13 -14.93
N MET A 114 12.53 1.00 -14.72
CA MET A 114 12.70 2.21 -15.54
C MET A 114 14.14 2.73 -15.52
N TYR A 115 14.76 2.81 -14.34
CA TYR A 115 16.15 3.27 -14.22
C TYR A 115 17.11 2.40 -15.03
N ARG A 116 17.01 1.07 -14.89
CA ARG A 116 17.85 0.12 -15.65
C ARG A 116 17.63 0.19 -17.14
N PHE A 117 16.38 0.33 -17.57
CA PHE A 117 16.03 0.53 -18.97
C PHE A 117 16.67 1.80 -19.54
N VAL A 118 16.53 2.94 -18.87
CA VAL A 118 17.13 4.21 -19.29
C VAL A 118 18.66 4.13 -19.30
N GLN A 119 19.27 3.46 -18.32
CA GLN A 119 20.70 3.23 -18.28
C GLN A 119 21.14 2.39 -19.48
N ALA A 120 20.48 1.27 -19.76
CA ALA A 120 20.80 0.41 -20.91
C ALA A 120 20.70 1.14 -22.27
N LEU A 121 19.70 2.04 -22.41
CA LEU A 121 19.60 2.91 -23.58
C LEU A 121 20.80 3.85 -23.72
N ARG A 122 21.19 4.52 -22.64
CA ARG A 122 22.33 5.45 -22.62
C ARG A 122 23.66 4.75 -22.90
N GLU A 123 23.86 3.56 -22.37
CA GLU A 123 25.06 2.76 -22.53
C GLU A 123 25.06 1.92 -23.81
N ARG A 124 23.98 1.93 -24.60
CA ARG A 124 23.77 1.07 -25.79
C ARG A 124 23.84 -0.44 -25.48
N LYS A 125 23.40 -0.85 -24.29
CA LYS A 125 23.39 -2.23 -23.78
C LYS A 125 21.99 -2.83 -23.71
N MET A 126 21.14 -2.53 -24.67
CA MET A 126 19.75 -3.03 -24.69
C MET A 126 19.65 -4.55 -24.81
N MET A 127 20.64 -5.21 -25.44
CA MET A 127 20.64 -6.67 -25.52
C MET A 127 20.88 -7.30 -24.15
N ASP A 128 21.85 -6.78 -23.39
CA ASP A 128 22.16 -7.26 -22.03
C ASP A 128 20.94 -7.06 -21.09
N PHE A 129 20.25 -5.93 -21.22
CA PHE A 129 19.01 -5.65 -20.49
C PHE A 129 17.93 -6.70 -20.79
N LYS A 130 17.68 -6.96 -22.09
CA LYS A 130 16.68 -7.93 -22.52
C LYS A 130 17.03 -9.35 -22.08
N GLU A 131 18.29 -9.75 -22.19
CA GLU A 131 18.77 -11.06 -21.75
C GLU A 131 18.57 -11.21 -20.24
N LEU A 132 18.97 -10.20 -19.45
CA LEU A 132 18.81 -10.19 -17.99
C LEU A 132 17.36 -10.42 -17.56
N PHE A 133 16.42 -9.63 -18.10
CA PHE A 133 15.03 -9.70 -17.69
C PHE A 133 14.27 -10.91 -18.25
N ARG A 134 14.70 -11.46 -19.38
CA ARG A 134 14.07 -12.63 -20.01
C ARG A 134 14.65 -13.97 -19.55
N SER A 135 15.79 -13.97 -18.86
CA SER A 135 16.44 -15.16 -18.33
C SER A 135 15.87 -15.61 -16.96
N VAL A 136 15.03 -14.80 -16.34
CA VAL A 136 14.48 -15.13 -15.02
C VAL A 136 13.33 -16.14 -15.09
N ASP A 137 13.15 -16.92 -14.03
CA ASP A 137 12.02 -17.85 -13.90
C ASP A 137 10.81 -17.18 -13.25
N VAL A 138 11.07 -16.20 -12.38
CA VAL A 138 10.04 -15.41 -11.73
C VAL A 138 10.42 -13.93 -11.76
N LEU A 139 9.58 -13.10 -12.40
CA LEU A 139 9.72 -11.66 -12.40
C LEU A 139 8.70 -11.04 -11.45
N MET A 140 9.18 -10.23 -10.51
CA MET A 140 8.36 -9.53 -9.54
C MET A 140 8.58 -8.02 -9.66
N VAL A 141 7.51 -7.28 -10.01
CA VAL A 141 7.56 -5.82 -10.19
C VAL A 141 6.62 -5.14 -9.21
N ASP A 142 7.21 -4.42 -8.26
CA ASP A 142 6.45 -3.70 -7.23
C ASP A 142 6.10 -2.29 -7.70
N ASP A 143 4.88 -1.85 -7.37
CA ASP A 143 4.36 -0.50 -7.65
C ASP A 143 4.38 -0.12 -9.14
N VAL A 144 3.78 -0.96 -10.00
CA VAL A 144 3.76 -0.78 -11.47
C VAL A 144 3.16 0.55 -11.93
N GLN A 145 2.36 1.24 -11.11
CA GLN A 145 1.82 2.57 -11.44
C GLN A 145 2.90 3.61 -11.74
N PHE A 146 4.16 3.42 -11.31
CA PHE A 146 5.25 4.36 -11.58
C PHE A 146 5.76 4.33 -13.03
N ILE A 147 5.45 3.30 -13.83
CA ILE A 147 5.73 3.33 -15.28
C ILE A 147 4.63 4.04 -16.07
N ALA A 148 3.48 4.33 -15.48
CA ALA A 148 2.38 4.99 -16.17
C ALA A 148 2.79 6.38 -16.68
N GLY A 149 2.39 6.71 -17.93
CA GLY A 149 2.80 7.95 -18.61
C GLY A 149 4.28 7.97 -19.05
N LYS A 150 4.98 6.83 -19.06
CA LYS A 150 6.35 6.67 -19.54
C LYS A 150 6.36 5.75 -20.76
N ASP A 151 5.94 6.27 -21.93
CA ASP A 151 5.63 5.46 -23.12
C ASP A 151 6.72 4.47 -23.50
N SER A 152 7.99 4.90 -23.63
CA SER A 152 9.10 4.01 -23.98
C SER A 152 9.35 2.91 -22.92
N THR A 153 9.14 3.23 -21.63
CA THR A 153 9.27 2.26 -20.54
C THR A 153 8.12 1.27 -20.56
N GLN A 154 6.90 1.73 -20.80
CA GLN A 154 5.72 0.88 -20.94
C GLN A 154 5.87 -0.08 -22.13
N GLU A 155 6.39 0.39 -23.25
CA GLU A 155 6.65 -0.45 -24.42
C GLU A 155 7.65 -1.58 -24.11
N GLU A 156 8.81 -1.28 -23.50
CA GLU A 156 9.78 -2.33 -23.14
C GLU A 156 9.25 -3.25 -22.04
N PHE A 157 8.50 -2.72 -21.06
CA PHE A 157 7.82 -3.54 -20.05
C PHE A 157 6.85 -4.53 -20.71
N PHE A 158 6.04 -4.09 -21.67
CA PHE A 158 5.12 -4.93 -22.42
C PHE A 158 5.84 -6.04 -23.19
N HIS A 159 6.94 -5.72 -23.85
CA HIS A 159 7.76 -6.72 -24.56
C HIS A 159 8.40 -7.74 -23.61
N THR A 160 8.92 -7.28 -22.47
CA THR A 160 9.48 -8.16 -21.44
C THR A 160 8.39 -9.07 -20.85
N PHE A 161 7.22 -8.51 -20.53
CA PHE A 161 6.08 -9.25 -20.02
C PHE A 161 5.63 -10.37 -20.97
N ASN A 162 5.44 -10.06 -22.26
CA ASN A 162 5.03 -11.05 -23.24
C ASN A 162 6.08 -12.15 -23.42
N ALA A 163 7.35 -11.79 -23.49
CA ALA A 163 8.44 -12.76 -23.64
C ALA A 163 8.48 -13.78 -22.47
N LEU A 164 8.17 -13.33 -21.25
CA LEU A 164 8.09 -14.20 -20.07
C LEU A 164 6.83 -15.08 -20.08
N VAL A 165 5.68 -14.52 -20.46
CA VAL A 165 4.42 -15.29 -20.59
C VAL A 165 4.56 -16.37 -21.63
N ASP A 166 5.13 -16.07 -22.82
CA ASP A 166 5.36 -17.03 -23.90
C ASP A 166 6.28 -18.18 -23.49
N GLN A 167 7.17 -17.94 -22.52
CA GLN A 167 8.08 -18.94 -21.94
C GLN A 167 7.48 -19.63 -20.69
N ASN A 168 6.22 -19.39 -20.34
CA ASN A 168 5.55 -19.88 -19.13
C ASN A 168 6.29 -19.50 -17.83
N LYS A 169 6.97 -18.35 -17.80
CA LYS A 169 7.62 -17.81 -16.60
C LYS A 169 6.59 -17.10 -15.71
N GLN A 170 6.76 -17.17 -14.40
CA GLN A 170 5.84 -16.55 -13.46
C GLN A 170 6.06 -15.04 -13.37
N ILE A 171 4.98 -14.29 -13.40
CA ILE A 171 4.99 -12.83 -13.21
C ILE A 171 4.12 -12.47 -12.00
N ILE A 172 4.65 -11.62 -11.13
CA ILE A 172 3.96 -11.10 -9.95
C ILE A 172 4.10 -9.59 -9.96
N ILE A 173 2.99 -8.88 -9.85
CA ILE A 173 2.96 -7.42 -9.96
C ILE A 173 2.15 -6.85 -8.81
N SER A 174 2.59 -5.70 -8.29
CA SER A 174 1.79 -4.91 -7.36
C SER A 174 1.43 -3.54 -7.92
N ALA A 175 0.35 -2.96 -7.41
CA ALA A 175 -0.05 -1.58 -7.68
C ALA A 175 -0.85 -0.98 -6.50
N ASP A 176 -1.06 0.33 -6.54
CA ASP A 176 -1.93 1.03 -5.58
C ASP A 176 -3.43 0.88 -5.90
N ARG A 177 -3.79 0.43 -7.13
CA ARG A 177 -5.16 0.27 -7.64
C ARG A 177 -5.25 -0.81 -8.71
N ALA A 178 -6.48 -1.18 -9.11
CA ALA A 178 -6.73 -2.16 -10.17
C ALA A 178 -6.11 -1.73 -11.51
N PRO A 179 -5.72 -2.69 -12.39
CA PRO A 179 -5.05 -2.36 -13.66
C PRO A 179 -5.80 -1.35 -14.53
N GLY A 180 -7.13 -1.47 -14.63
CA GLY A 180 -7.97 -0.55 -15.42
C GLY A 180 -8.15 0.85 -14.80
N GLU A 181 -7.77 1.05 -13.53
CA GLU A 181 -7.85 2.32 -12.82
C GLU A 181 -6.52 3.11 -12.84
N ILE A 182 -5.44 2.50 -13.32
CA ILE A 182 -4.13 3.16 -13.41
C ILE A 182 -4.15 4.18 -14.56
N LYS A 183 -4.25 5.45 -14.22
CA LYS A 183 -4.26 6.53 -15.23
C LYS A 183 -2.96 6.53 -16.02
N HIS A 184 -3.05 6.75 -17.34
CA HIS A 184 -1.91 6.78 -18.26
C HIS A 184 -1.13 5.46 -18.40
N LEU A 185 -1.70 4.35 -17.94
CA LEU A 185 -1.24 3.01 -18.30
C LEU A 185 -1.88 2.63 -19.65
N GLU A 186 -1.09 2.11 -20.57
CA GLU A 186 -1.60 1.68 -21.87
C GLU A 186 -2.62 0.52 -21.74
N ASP A 187 -3.72 0.60 -22.49
CA ASP A 187 -4.81 -0.39 -22.45
C ASP A 187 -4.33 -1.83 -22.73
N ARG A 188 -3.33 -1.98 -23.61
CA ARG A 188 -2.73 -3.29 -23.90
C ARG A 188 -2.03 -3.90 -22.69
N ILE A 189 -1.37 -3.09 -21.85
CA ILE A 189 -0.73 -3.54 -20.60
C ILE A 189 -1.81 -3.85 -19.57
N ALA A 190 -2.76 -2.93 -19.36
CA ALA A 190 -3.87 -3.13 -18.44
C ALA A 190 -4.63 -4.43 -18.73
N SER A 191 -4.93 -4.71 -20.00
CA SER A 191 -5.55 -5.95 -20.43
C SER A 191 -4.73 -7.21 -20.10
N ARG A 192 -3.41 -7.16 -20.32
CA ARG A 192 -2.49 -8.27 -19.98
C ARG A 192 -2.42 -8.52 -18.48
N LEU A 193 -2.40 -7.47 -17.67
CA LEU A 193 -2.39 -7.57 -16.21
C LEU A 193 -3.69 -8.18 -15.66
N GLN A 194 -4.80 -8.03 -16.38
CA GLN A 194 -6.11 -8.61 -16.04
C GLN A 194 -6.28 -10.07 -16.46
N CYS A 195 -5.42 -10.61 -17.33
CA CYS A 195 -5.55 -11.99 -17.80
C CYS A 195 -5.30 -13.05 -16.72
N GLY A 196 -4.60 -12.70 -15.66
CA GLY A 196 -4.27 -13.59 -14.53
C GLY A 196 -5.21 -13.44 -13.36
N LEU A 197 -4.68 -13.66 -12.17
CA LEU A 197 -5.41 -13.46 -10.93
C LEU A 197 -5.14 -12.04 -10.37
N VAL A 198 -6.18 -11.22 -10.34
CA VAL A 198 -6.15 -9.87 -9.77
C VAL A 198 -6.78 -9.90 -8.39
N VAL A 199 -6.04 -9.52 -7.36
CA VAL A 199 -6.46 -9.62 -5.95
C VAL A 199 -6.32 -8.28 -5.24
N ASP A 200 -7.41 -7.86 -4.59
CA ASP A 200 -7.49 -6.66 -3.78
C ASP A 200 -7.05 -6.93 -2.32
N LEU A 201 -6.20 -6.06 -1.79
CA LEU A 201 -5.94 -5.95 -0.36
C LEU A 201 -6.80 -4.81 0.20
N HIS A 202 -7.81 -5.18 0.96
CA HIS A 202 -8.75 -4.22 1.56
C HIS A 202 -8.16 -3.50 2.78
N PRO A 203 -8.71 -2.32 3.15
CA PRO A 203 -8.35 -1.65 4.39
C PRO A 203 -8.49 -2.56 5.62
N THR A 204 -7.57 -2.41 6.55
CA THR A 204 -7.51 -3.27 7.75
C THR A 204 -8.72 -3.08 8.66
N THR A 205 -9.31 -4.18 9.15
CA THR A 205 -10.28 -4.15 10.24
C THR A 205 -9.61 -3.86 11.59
N TYR A 206 -10.40 -3.52 12.60
CA TYR A 206 -9.89 -3.30 13.95
C TYR A 206 -9.17 -4.55 14.50
N GLU A 207 -9.75 -5.73 14.31
CA GLU A 207 -9.19 -7.01 14.75
C GLU A 207 -7.86 -7.32 14.07
N LEU A 208 -7.78 -7.06 12.76
CA LEU A 208 -6.52 -7.25 12.02
C LEU A 208 -5.43 -6.29 12.52
N ARG A 209 -5.78 -5.03 12.81
CA ARG A 209 -4.82 -4.08 13.39
C ARG A 209 -4.35 -4.50 14.77
N LEU A 210 -5.23 -5.02 15.62
CA LEU A 210 -4.86 -5.59 16.93
C LEU A 210 -3.84 -6.72 16.74
N GLY A 211 -4.14 -7.68 15.87
CA GLY A 211 -3.22 -8.80 15.60
C GLY A 211 -1.86 -8.33 15.08
N ILE A 212 -1.85 -7.35 14.16
CA ILE A 212 -0.60 -6.76 13.64
C ILE A 212 0.20 -6.08 14.77
N LEU A 213 -0.46 -5.29 15.62
CA LEU A 213 0.21 -4.65 16.75
C LEU A 213 0.79 -5.67 17.72
N GLN A 214 0.04 -6.71 18.07
CA GLN A 214 0.51 -7.76 18.97
C GLN A 214 1.74 -8.49 18.39
N SER A 215 1.67 -8.94 17.14
CA SER A 215 2.80 -9.58 16.47
C SER A 215 4.05 -8.68 16.40
N LYS A 216 3.86 -7.38 16.15
CA LYS A 216 4.98 -6.43 16.11
C LYS A 216 5.55 -6.14 17.51
N ILE A 217 4.72 -6.06 18.53
CA ILE A 217 5.16 -5.89 19.93
C ILE A 217 6.03 -7.08 20.35
N GLU A 218 5.65 -8.31 20.04
CA GLU A 218 6.46 -9.50 20.33
C GLU A 218 7.85 -9.42 19.68
N LEU A 219 7.92 -8.98 18.41
CA LEU A 219 9.18 -8.76 17.71
C LEU A 219 10.03 -7.65 18.37
N TYR A 220 9.40 -6.54 18.79
CA TYR A 220 10.12 -5.46 19.46
C TYR A 220 10.58 -5.84 20.86
N GLN A 221 9.80 -6.62 21.62
CA GLN A 221 10.17 -7.07 22.95
C GLN A 221 11.43 -7.96 22.94
N SER A 222 11.65 -8.74 21.87
CA SER A 222 12.90 -9.49 21.72
C SER A 222 14.13 -8.58 21.55
N SER A 223 13.96 -7.40 20.95
CA SER A 223 15.03 -6.41 20.75
C SER A 223 15.17 -5.38 21.89
N TYR A 224 14.09 -5.17 22.66
CA TYR A 224 14.00 -4.25 23.78
C TYR A 224 13.50 -4.97 25.04
N PRO A 225 14.36 -5.83 25.68
CA PRO A 225 13.94 -6.61 26.84
C PRO A 225 13.56 -5.69 28.02
N GLY A 226 12.46 -6.03 28.68
CA GLY A 226 11.95 -5.26 29.83
C GLY A 226 11.01 -4.10 29.47
N ILE A 227 10.72 -3.85 28.21
CA ILE A 227 9.70 -2.88 27.80
C ILE A 227 8.38 -3.63 27.56
N GLU A 228 7.38 -3.32 28.37
CA GLU A 228 6.03 -3.86 28.24
C GLU A 228 5.10 -2.82 27.66
N VAL A 229 4.19 -3.27 26.79
CA VAL A 229 3.10 -2.47 26.24
C VAL A 229 1.78 -2.99 26.80
N ARG A 230 1.09 -2.15 27.56
CA ARG A 230 -0.21 -2.54 28.15
C ARG A 230 -1.26 -2.70 27.08
N GLN A 231 -2.21 -3.62 27.29
CA GLN A 231 -3.29 -3.92 26.35
C GLN A 231 -4.11 -2.66 25.97
N GLU A 232 -4.33 -1.76 26.93
CA GLU A 232 -5.03 -0.49 26.72
C GLU A 232 -4.35 0.39 25.63
N VAL A 233 -3.02 0.37 25.58
CA VAL A 233 -2.24 1.11 24.57
C VAL A 233 -2.41 0.46 23.19
N VAL A 234 -2.41 -0.87 23.12
CA VAL A 234 -2.63 -1.62 21.87
C VAL A 234 -4.00 -1.31 21.30
N GLU A 235 -5.05 -1.37 22.13
CA GLU A 235 -6.42 -1.04 21.75
C GLU A 235 -6.56 0.43 21.32
N PHE A 236 -5.93 1.33 22.07
CA PHE A 236 -5.90 2.75 21.73
C PHE A 236 -5.29 3.01 20.35
N LEU A 237 -4.12 2.42 20.07
CA LEU A 237 -3.45 2.55 18.76
C LEU A 237 -4.30 1.94 17.63
N ALA A 238 -4.84 0.73 17.83
CA ALA A 238 -5.68 0.06 16.84
C ALA A 238 -6.95 0.85 16.51
N HIS A 239 -7.50 1.56 17.48
CA HIS A 239 -8.68 2.40 17.28
C HIS A 239 -8.34 3.73 16.59
N ARG A 240 -7.25 4.38 17.00
CA ARG A 240 -6.91 5.75 16.57
C ARG A 240 -6.18 5.80 15.22
N ILE A 241 -5.39 4.78 14.90
CA ILE A 241 -4.61 4.72 13.64
C ILE A 241 -5.27 3.66 12.75
N SER A 242 -6.20 4.08 11.91
CA SER A 242 -7.03 3.16 11.10
C SER A 242 -6.56 3.00 9.65
N ASN A 243 -5.74 3.91 9.13
CA ASN A 243 -5.61 4.07 7.69
C ASN A 243 -4.39 3.37 7.08
N ASN A 244 -3.34 3.08 7.86
CA ASN A 244 -2.07 2.62 7.28
C ASN A 244 -1.24 1.82 8.30
N VAL A 245 -0.92 0.56 7.96
CA VAL A 245 -0.09 -0.31 8.80
C VAL A 245 1.33 0.23 8.99
N ARG A 246 1.91 0.92 7.98
CA ARG A 246 3.23 1.57 8.14
C ARG A 246 3.21 2.67 9.21
N VAL A 247 2.09 3.39 9.34
CA VAL A 247 1.92 4.40 10.40
C VAL A 247 1.80 3.73 11.76
N LEU A 248 1.10 2.59 11.86
CA LEU A 248 1.04 1.77 13.09
C LEU A 248 2.44 1.27 13.50
N GLU A 249 3.21 0.74 12.56
CA GLU A 249 4.59 0.31 12.81
C GLU A 249 5.49 1.48 13.23
N GLY A 250 5.40 2.62 12.54
CA GLY A 250 6.13 3.83 12.89
C GLY A 250 5.78 4.35 14.30
N ALA A 251 4.50 4.26 14.68
CA ALA A 251 4.05 4.63 16.02
C ALA A 251 4.65 3.72 17.10
N LEU A 252 4.64 2.39 16.89
CA LEU A 252 5.29 1.44 17.80
C LEU A 252 6.80 1.68 17.89
N THR A 253 7.49 1.85 16.76
CA THR A 253 8.94 2.15 16.74
C THR A 253 9.26 3.37 17.61
N ARG A 254 8.47 4.44 17.46
CA ARG A 254 8.66 5.68 18.22
C ARG A 254 8.39 5.49 19.72
N LEU A 255 7.38 4.69 20.08
CA LEU A 255 7.08 4.39 21.49
C LEU A 255 8.19 3.56 22.15
N PHE A 256 8.65 2.50 21.49
CA PHE A 256 9.73 1.65 21.98
C PHE A 256 11.05 2.44 22.10
N ALA A 257 11.38 3.25 21.09
CA ALA A 257 12.55 4.13 21.16
C ALA A 257 12.47 5.11 22.31
N PHE A 258 11.31 5.75 22.52
CA PHE A 258 11.11 6.67 23.62
C PHE A 258 11.23 5.97 24.98
N ALA A 259 10.56 4.82 25.17
CA ALA A 259 10.62 4.06 26.42
C ALA A 259 12.05 3.59 26.73
N SER A 260 12.79 3.13 25.70
CA SER A 260 14.18 2.70 25.85
C SER A 260 15.14 3.83 26.20
N LEU A 261 14.98 5.00 25.57
CA LEU A 261 15.90 6.13 25.77
C LEU A 261 15.61 6.93 27.05
N VAL A 262 14.34 7.03 27.45
CA VAL A 262 13.89 7.86 28.58
C VAL A 262 13.65 7.02 29.85
N GLY A 263 13.54 5.68 29.71
CA GLY A 263 13.31 4.76 30.83
C GLY A 263 11.91 4.89 31.43
N ARG A 264 10.89 5.28 30.64
CA ARG A 264 9.49 5.40 31.10
C ARG A 264 8.62 4.30 30.54
N GLU A 265 7.64 3.84 31.33
CA GLU A 265 6.63 2.90 30.91
C GLU A 265 5.75 3.48 29.78
N ILE A 266 5.33 2.60 28.85
CA ILE A 266 4.41 2.97 27.77
C ILE A 266 2.97 2.96 28.31
N THR A 267 2.47 4.14 28.67
CA THR A 267 1.08 4.38 29.10
C THR A 267 0.29 5.05 27.98
N VAL A 268 -1.04 5.11 28.12
CA VAL A 268 -1.90 5.82 27.15
C VAL A 268 -1.57 7.31 27.09
N GLU A 269 -1.30 7.94 28.24
CA GLU A 269 -0.91 9.36 28.31
C GLU A 269 0.41 9.61 27.58
N LEU A 270 1.43 8.79 27.86
CA LEU A 270 2.70 8.88 27.16
C LEU A 270 2.53 8.68 25.66
N THR A 271 1.67 7.74 25.26
CA THR A 271 1.35 7.46 23.86
C THR A 271 0.71 8.67 23.17
N GLN A 272 -0.23 9.34 23.83
CA GLN A 272 -0.87 10.55 23.31
C GLN A 272 0.13 11.69 23.13
N ASP A 273 0.99 11.91 24.11
CA ASP A 273 2.01 12.97 24.05
C ASP A 273 3.04 12.66 22.94
N CYS A 274 3.59 11.44 22.95
CA CYS A 274 4.63 11.01 22.03
C CYS A 274 4.16 10.98 20.56
N LEU A 275 2.90 10.61 20.31
CA LEU A 275 2.30 10.42 18.98
C LEU A 275 1.32 11.52 18.58
N SER A 276 1.34 12.68 19.27
CA SER A 276 0.35 13.74 19.06
C SER A 276 0.23 14.20 17.61
N ASP A 277 1.34 14.24 16.87
CA ASP A 277 1.40 14.56 15.44
C ASP A 277 0.73 13.47 14.57
N ILE A 278 1.05 12.21 14.82
CA ILE A 278 0.47 11.05 14.11
C ILE A 278 -1.04 10.95 14.39
N LEU A 279 -1.43 11.10 15.66
CA LEU A 279 -2.82 11.04 16.06
C LEU A 279 -3.64 12.17 15.44
N ARG A 280 -3.11 13.40 15.43
CA ARG A 280 -3.76 14.53 14.74
C ARG A 280 -3.88 14.31 13.23
N ALA A 281 -2.87 13.71 12.60
CA ALA A 281 -2.93 13.37 11.18
C ALA A 281 -3.99 12.28 10.90
N SER A 282 -4.11 11.29 11.80
CA SER A 282 -5.14 10.24 11.73
C SER A 282 -6.54 10.75 12.05
N ASP A 283 -6.65 11.78 12.91
CA ASP A 283 -7.90 12.46 13.23
C ASP A 283 -8.35 13.49 12.17
N ARG A 284 -7.56 13.71 11.12
CA ARG A 284 -7.99 14.52 9.99
C ARG A 284 -9.22 13.88 9.36
N LYS A 285 -10.36 14.14 10.00
CA LYS A 285 -11.67 13.84 9.43
C LYS A 285 -11.74 14.59 8.12
N THR A 286 -11.97 13.86 7.05
CA THR A 286 -12.29 14.43 5.75
C THR A 286 -13.24 15.60 5.92
N THR A 287 -12.89 16.77 5.43
CA THR A 287 -13.74 17.96 5.58
C THR A 287 -14.78 18.04 4.47
N VAL A 288 -15.91 18.72 4.72
CA VAL A 288 -16.93 18.93 3.69
C VAL A 288 -16.32 19.62 2.46
N GLU A 289 -15.43 20.58 2.68
CA GLU A 289 -14.72 21.32 1.60
C GLU A 289 -13.81 20.43 0.77
N GLU A 290 -13.15 19.48 1.41
CA GLU A 290 -12.28 18.52 0.74
C GLU A 290 -13.11 17.56 -0.12
N ILE A 291 -14.24 17.04 0.41
CA ILE A 291 -15.17 16.22 -0.36
C ILE A 291 -15.72 16.99 -1.57
N GLN A 292 -16.13 18.23 -1.38
CA GLN A 292 -16.63 19.08 -2.45
C GLN A 292 -15.58 19.26 -3.57
N ARG A 293 -14.33 19.51 -3.20
CA ARG A 293 -13.23 19.71 -4.15
C ARG A 293 -12.94 18.41 -4.92
N LYS A 294 -12.77 17.29 -4.21
CA LYS A 294 -12.48 15.98 -4.84
C LYS A 294 -13.59 15.53 -5.79
N VAL A 295 -14.86 15.71 -5.41
CA VAL A 295 -15.99 15.39 -6.28
C VAL A 295 -16.05 16.33 -7.48
N SER A 296 -15.75 17.63 -7.31
CA SER A 296 -15.69 18.59 -8.41
C SER A 296 -14.60 18.20 -9.43
N ASP A 297 -13.42 17.84 -8.95
CA ASP A 297 -12.29 17.42 -9.78
C ASP A 297 -12.61 16.12 -10.52
N HIS A 298 -13.22 15.15 -9.84
CA HIS A 298 -13.60 13.86 -10.44
C HIS A 298 -14.59 14.00 -11.61
N TYR A 299 -15.61 14.84 -11.45
CA TYR A 299 -16.63 15.08 -12.48
C TYR A 299 -16.27 16.23 -13.43
N ASN A 300 -15.06 16.80 -13.31
CA ASN A 300 -14.58 17.92 -14.09
C ASN A 300 -15.58 19.10 -14.15
N ILE A 301 -16.13 19.48 -13.00
CA ILE A 301 -17.04 20.60 -12.84
C ILE A 301 -16.43 21.66 -11.92
N ARG A 302 -16.82 22.92 -12.10
CA ARG A 302 -16.38 23.99 -11.18
C ARG A 302 -17.10 23.84 -9.83
N LEU A 303 -16.39 24.05 -8.74
CA LEU A 303 -16.95 24.02 -7.38
C LEU A 303 -18.14 24.99 -7.25
N SER A 304 -18.06 26.17 -7.85
CA SER A 304 -19.14 27.15 -7.91
C SER A 304 -20.42 26.63 -8.58
N ASP A 305 -20.30 25.80 -9.61
CA ASP A 305 -21.44 25.19 -10.31
C ASP A 305 -22.07 24.07 -9.47
N MET A 306 -21.25 23.31 -8.76
CA MET A 306 -21.73 22.28 -7.84
C MET A 306 -22.49 22.90 -6.67
N LEU A 307 -22.01 23.99 -6.10
CA LEU A 307 -22.64 24.69 -4.97
C LEU A 307 -23.80 25.59 -5.42
N GLY A 308 -23.82 25.99 -6.69
CA GLY A 308 -24.80 26.92 -7.27
C GLY A 308 -26.23 26.36 -7.38
N PRO A 309 -27.20 27.18 -7.80
CA PRO A 309 -28.62 26.82 -7.88
C PRO A 309 -28.95 25.89 -9.07
N LYS A 310 -28.04 25.64 -9.98
CA LYS A 310 -28.25 24.83 -11.19
C LYS A 310 -28.79 23.44 -10.85
N ARG A 311 -29.89 23.02 -11.54
CA ARG A 311 -30.59 21.74 -11.35
C ARG A 311 -30.31 20.72 -12.45
N LEU A 312 -29.51 21.05 -13.46
CA LEU A 312 -29.14 20.15 -14.53
C LEU A 312 -28.44 18.89 -13.96
N ARG A 313 -28.70 17.73 -14.54
CA ARG A 313 -28.21 16.44 -14.07
C ARG A 313 -26.69 16.41 -13.90
N ASN A 314 -25.95 17.08 -14.78
CA ASN A 314 -24.48 17.16 -14.73
C ASN A 314 -23.93 17.89 -13.48
N PHE A 315 -24.74 18.72 -12.80
CA PHE A 315 -24.36 19.39 -11.56
C PHE A 315 -25.10 18.81 -10.35
N ALA A 316 -26.35 18.35 -10.55
CA ALA A 316 -27.17 17.81 -9.48
C ALA A 316 -26.64 16.46 -8.99
N ARG A 317 -26.18 15.58 -9.89
CA ARG A 317 -25.66 14.26 -9.55
C ARG A 317 -24.36 14.34 -8.75
N PRO A 318 -23.31 15.03 -9.20
CA PRO A 318 -22.10 15.22 -8.39
C PRO A 318 -22.37 15.84 -7.02
N ARG A 319 -23.29 16.81 -6.95
CA ARG A 319 -23.71 17.42 -5.69
C ARG A 319 -24.35 16.39 -4.74
N GLN A 320 -25.22 15.53 -5.24
CA GLN A 320 -25.85 14.46 -4.44
C GLN A 320 -24.80 13.47 -3.94
N ILE A 321 -23.84 13.09 -4.78
CA ILE A 321 -22.70 12.23 -4.42
C ILE A 321 -21.85 12.89 -3.33
N ALA A 322 -21.51 14.17 -3.48
CA ALA A 322 -20.77 14.91 -2.46
C ALA A 322 -21.55 14.99 -1.13
N MET A 323 -22.85 15.24 -1.15
CA MET A 323 -23.70 15.23 0.05
C MET A 323 -23.75 13.86 0.71
N TYR A 324 -23.85 12.78 -0.08
CA TYR A 324 -23.81 11.41 0.40
C TYR A 324 -22.46 11.11 1.09
N LEU A 325 -21.34 11.42 0.44
CA LEU A 325 -20.01 11.24 1.02
C LEU A 325 -19.81 12.09 2.28
N CYS A 326 -20.31 13.33 2.32
CA CYS A 326 -20.29 14.15 3.54
C CYS A 326 -21.04 13.48 4.70
N LYS A 327 -22.18 12.84 4.44
CA LYS A 327 -22.94 12.11 5.45
C LYS A 327 -22.23 10.86 5.94
N GLN A 328 -21.49 10.16 5.06
CA GLN A 328 -20.77 8.93 5.39
C GLN A 328 -19.42 9.21 6.08
N LEU A 329 -18.66 10.21 5.59
CA LEU A 329 -17.26 10.43 5.97
C LEU A 329 -17.09 11.56 7.00
N THR A 330 -18.15 12.29 7.35
CA THR A 330 -18.07 13.38 8.35
C THR A 330 -19.11 13.20 9.45
N THR A 331 -18.82 13.80 10.60
CA THR A 331 -19.78 13.84 11.75
C THR A 331 -20.78 14.99 11.62
N ARG A 332 -20.87 15.67 10.46
CA ARG A 332 -21.75 16.83 10.27
C ARG A 332 -23.20 16.42 10.14
N SER A 333 -24.07 17.22 10.75
CA SER A 333 -25.52 17.04 10.62
C SER A 333 -26.01 17.43 9.22
N LEU A 334 -27.17 16.89 8.80
CA LEU A 334 -27.76 17.22 7.50
C LEU A 334 -27.97 18.74 7.30
N PRO A 335 -28.43 19.51 8.32
CA PRO A 335 -28.51 20.97 8.20
C PRO A 335 -27.14 21.65 8.00
N GLU A 336 -26.08 21.18 8.66
CA GLU A 336 -24.74 21.71 8.48
C GLU A 336 -24.20 21.43 7.07
N ILE A 337 -24.41 20.20 6.56
CA ILE A 337 -24.08 19.84 5.18
C ILE A 337 -24.83 20.76 4.22
N GLY A 338 -26.15 20.91 4.39
CA GLY A 338 -26.97 21.77 3.53
C GLY A 338 -26.49 23.21 3.46
N ARG A 339 -26.11 23.81 4.60
CA ARG A 339 -25.52 25.17 4.64
C ARG A 339 -24.26 25.28 3.78
N ARG A 340 -23.37 24.28 3.81
CA ARG A 340 -22.12 24.26 3.04
C ARG A 340 -22.30 23.95 1.55
N PHE A 341 -23.49 23.48 1.14
CA PHE A 341 -23.87 23.24 -0.25
C PHE A 341 -24.78 24.35 -0.80
N GLY A 342 -24.48 25.63 -0.50
CA GLY A 342 -25.22 26.80 -1.01
C GLY A 342 -26.52 27.08 -0.25
N GLY A 343 -26.57 26.81 1.06
CA GLY A 343 -27.73 27.11 1.92
C GLY A 343 -28.94 26.22 1.67
N ARG A 344 -28.72 24.95 1.27
CA ARG A 344 -29.80 24.00 0.99
C ARG A 344 -30.42 23.46 2.30
N ASP A 345 -31.72 23.22 2.23
CA ASP A 345 -32.43 22.61 3.34
C ASP A 345 -31.98 21.16 3.60
N HIS A 346 -32.06 20.73 4.85
CA HIS A 346 -31.75 19.37 5.27
C HIS A 346 -32.56 18.30 4.53
N THR A 347 -33.81 18.61 4.14
CA THR A 347 -34.66 17.74 3.32
C THR A 347 -34.05 17.49 1.93
N THR A 348 -33.43 18.52 1.32
CA THR A 348 -32.72 18.38 0.03
C THR A 348 -31.51 17.46 0.16
N VAL A 349 -30.77 17.61 1.27
CA VAL A 349 -29.61 16.74 1.55
C VAL A 349 -30.07 15.29 1.78
N MET A 350 -31.12 15.09 2.58
CA MET A 350 -31.68 13.77 2.86
C MET A 350 -32.17 13.07 1.58
N HIS A 351 -32.90 13.79 0.71
CA HIS A 351 -33.32 13.26 -0.58
C HIS A 351 -32.12 12.92 -1.49
N GLY A 352 -31.08 13.77 -1.51
CA GLY A 352 -29.84 13.52 -2.25
C GLY A 352 -29.13 12.25 -1.77
N VAL A 353 -29.02 12.06 -0.47
CA VAL A 353 -28.41 10.88 0.16
C VAL A 353 -29.17 9.61 -0.22
N ARG A 354 -30.48 9.56 0.02
CA ARG A 354 -31.33 8.40 -0.32
C ARG A 354 -31.26 8.07 -1.80
N ARG A 355 -31.28 9.08 -2.67
CA ARG A 355 -31.20 8.87 -4.12
C ARG A 355 -29.88 8.22 -4.55
N ILE A 356 -28.77 8.53 -3.90
CA ILE A 356 -27.48 7.91 -4.18
C ILE A 356 -27.42 6.50 -3.61
N GLU A 357 -27.98 6.25 -2.43
CA GLU A 357 -28.13 4.90 -1.87
C GLU A 357 -28.90 3.96 -2.81
N ASP A 358 -30.03 4.42 -3.35
CA ASP A 358 -30.83 3.65 -4.32
C ASP A 358 -30.03 3.37 -5.61
N LEU A 359 -29.32 4.38 -6.10
CA LEU A 359 -28.57 4.27 -7.36
C LEU A 359 -27.32 3.42 -7.25
N ARG A 360 -26.68 3.39 -6.08
CA ARG A 360 -25.53 2.52 -5.83
C ARG A 360 -25.85 1.06 -6.11
N ASN A 361 -27.10 0.63 -5.85
CA ASN A 361 -27.55 -0.73 -6.08
C ASN A 361 -28.05 -0.99 -7.52
N GLN A 362 -28.24 0.05 -8.34
CA GLN A 362 -28.86 -0.04 -9.67
C GLN A 362 -27.91 0.36 -10.80
N ASP A 363 -26.85 1.10 -10.51
CA ASP A 363 -25.93 1.71 -11.48
C ASP A 363 -24.48 1.45 -11.04
N SER A 364 -23.82 0.52 -11.74
CA SER A 364 -22.43 0.11 -11.42
C SER A 364 -21.47 1.28 -11.50
N GLN A 365 -21.64 2.20 -12.47
CA GLN A 365 -20.76 3.36 -12.62
C GLN A 365 -20.81 4.28 -11.40
N ILE A 366 -22.00 4.47 -10.81
CA ILE A 366 -22.15 5.27 -9.58
C ILE A 366 -21.52 4.55 -8.40
N SER A 367 -21.65 3.24 -8.31
CA SER A 367 -20.98 2.45 -7.27
C SER A 367 -19.46 2.59 -7.36
N ASP A 368 -18.90 2.44 -8.56
CA ASP A 368 -17.46 2.56 -8.82
C ASP A 368 -16.92 3.97 -8.53
N ASP A 369 -17.65 5.01 -8.96
CA ASP A 369 -17.33 6.40 -8.67
C ASP A 369 -17.30 6.67 -7.15
N LEU A 370 -18.29 6.14 -6.41
CA LEU A 370 -18.36 6.29 -4.95
C LEU A 370 -17.19 5.61 -4.25
N ASP A 371 -16.85 4.38 -4.65
CA ASP A 371 -15.76 3.63 -4.05
C ASP A 371 -14.40 4.27 -4.37
N MET A 372 -14.21 4.78 -5.59
CA MET A 372 -13.00 5.51 -5.96
C MET A 372 -12.87 6.84 -5.19
N LEU A 373 -13.94 7.63 -5.11
CA LEU A 373 -13.94 8.87 -4.34
C LEU A 373 -13.71 8.63 -2.86
N ARG A 374 -14.32 7.59 -2.30
CA ARG A 374 -14.14 7.21 -0.90
C ARG A 374 -12.69 6.84 -0.61
N ARG A 375 -12.07 5.97 -1.43
CA ARG A 375 -10.65 5.60 -1.31
C ARG A 375 -9.75 6.84 -1.37
N SER A 376 -10.05 7.78 -2.28
CA SER A 376 -9.25 9.01 -2.45
C SER A 376 -9.41 10.04 -1.32
N LEU A 377 -10.46 9.91 -0.49
CA LEU A 377 -10.77 10.77 0.65
C LEU A 377 -10.33 10.17 1.99
N GLU A 378 -10.27 8.85 2.07
CA GLU A 378 -9.86 8.12 3.28
C GLU A 378 -8.34 7.87 3.32
N GLY A 379 -7.61 8.08 2.22
CA GLY A 379 -6.17 7.97 2.30
C GLY A 379 -5.34 7.72 1.24
#